data_58249885275ed9bfe74f9246ff5ac01c
#
_entry.id   58249885275ed9bfe74f9246ff5ac01c
#
_cell.length_a   1.000
_cell.length_b   1.000
_cell.length_c   1.000
_cell.angle_alpha   90.00
_cell.angle_beta   90.00
_cell.angle_gamma   90.00
#
_symmetry.space_group_name_H-M   'P 1'
#
loop_
_entity.id
_entity.type
_entity.pdbx_description
1 polymer ?
#
loop_
_entity_poly.entity_id
_entity_poly.type
_entity_poly.pdbx_seq_one_letter_code
_entity_poly.pdbx_strand_id
1 'polypeptide(L)'
;FFSSRRRHTRSSTVSWAREMCIRDRPSGTGKTLAAEVIASELVLDLFKIDLSGIVSKYVGETEKNLERIFGQARHANAILLFDEADALFGKRSETKDAHDRYANIEISYLLQKVEEYDGVVILTSNLQQNLDEAFLRRLHFVVAFPLPDEIARQRIWEQHLPPTLPRAGDVDPADLAQRWKFSGGSIRNVALSAAFLAARDDGEMAPEHLLWAARREFQKLGKLVDERQFASDRADTR
;
A
#
# COMPACT_ATOMS: atom_id res chain seq x y z
N PHE A 1 -20.30 -33.18 -17.36
CA PHE A 1 -20.36 -32.34 -18.58
C PHE A 1 -20.39 -30.86 -18.19
N PHE A 2 -19.21 -30.24 -17.96
CA PHE A 2 -19.08 -28.80 -17.92
C PHE A 2 -17.97 -28.41 -18.88
N SER A 3 -18.36 -27.96 -20.07
CA SER A 3 -17.52 -27.38 -21.10
C SER A 3 -17.24 -25.93 -20.70
N SER A 4 -16.06 -25.67 -20.14
CA SER A 4 -15.53 -24.33 -19.96
C SER A 4 -14.99 -23.83 -21.30
N ARG A 5 -15.80 -23.06 -22.04
CA ARG A 5 -15.32 -22.28 -23.18
C ARG A 5 -14.54 -21.07 -22.64
N ARG A 6 -13.23 -21.21 -22.57
CA ARG A 6 -12.33 -20.05 -22.48
C ARG A 6 -12.43 -19.28 -23.80
N ARG A 7 -13.14 -18.17 -23.79
CA ARG A 7 -13.04 -17.18 -24.87
C ARG A 7 -11.71 -16.45 -24.72
N HIS A 8 -10.76 -16.79 -25.57
CA HIS A 8 -9.60 -15.95 -25.84
C HIS A 8 -10.06 -14.69 -26.56
N THR A 9 -10.50 -13.69 -25.84
CA THR A 9 -10.50 -12.32 -26.33
C THR A 9 -9.12 -11.74 -26.01
N ARG A 10 -8.19 -11.85 -26.97
CA ARG A 10 -7.02 -11.00 -27.01
C ARG A 10 -7.54 -9.58 -27.22
N SER A 11 -7.77 -8.87 -26.13
CA SER A 11 -8.02 -7.44 -26.17
C SER A 11 -6.69 -6.76 -26.47
N SER A 12 -6.57 -6.25 -27.69
CA SER A 12 -5.44 -5.43 -28.16
C SER A 12 -5.33 -4.07 -27.45
N THR A 13 -6.13 -3.85 -26.41
CA THR A 13 -6.20 -2.58 -25.64
C THR A 13 -5.31 -2.53 -24.41
N VAL A 14 -4.65 -3.61 -24.02
CA VAL A 14 -3.76 -3.64 -22.81
C VAL A 14 -2.28 -3.38 -23.17
N SER A 15 -1.98 -3.22 -24.45
CA SER A 15 -0.59 -3.13 -24.93
C SER A 15 0.18 -1.86 -24.55
N TRP A 16 -0.44 -0.87 -23.89
CA TRP A 16 0.21 0.41 -23.62
C TRP A 16 0.21 0.87 -22.16
N ALA A 17 -0.27 0.06 -21.25
CA ALA A 17 -0.16 0.34 -19.81
C ALA A 17 0.86 -0.61 -19.16
N ARG A 18 2.12 -0.57 -19.63
CA ARG A 18 3.12 -1.56 -19.20
C ARG A 18 3.71 -1.27 -17.82
N GLU A 19 3.82 -0.01 -17.46
CA GLU A 19 4.54 0.38 -16.24
C GLU A 19 3.78 1.45 -15.48
N MET A 20 3.42 1.14 -14.24
CA MET A 20 2.73 2.06 -13.34
C MET A 20 3.54 2.25 -12.07
N CYS A 21 3.82 3.50 -11.71
CA CYS A 21 4.34 3.83 -10.39
C CYS A 21 3.23 4.41 -9.52
N ILE A 22 2.96 3.75 -8.40
CA ILE A 22 2.05 4.25 -7.38
C ILE A 22 2.86 4.98 -6.34
N ARG A 23 2.79 6.31 -6.39
CA ARG A 23 3.55 7.22 -5.53
C ARG A 23 2.71 7.68 -4.38
N ASP A 24 3.16 7.60 -3.14
CA ASP A 24 2.81 8.58 -2.11
C ASP A 24 3.41 8.38 -0.72
N ARG A 25 3.08 9.36 0.13
CA ARG A 25 3.38 9.56 1.56
C ARG A 25 2.87 8.38 2.43
N PRO A 26 2.76 8.46 3.73
CA PRO A 26 3.02 7.38 4.68
C PRO A 26 2.36 6.04 4.34
N SER A 27 2.93 4.95 4.83
CA SER A 27 2.39 3.60 4.68
C SER A 27 0.90 3.53 5.07
N GLY A 28 0.12 2.67 4.40
CA GLY A 28 -1.31 2.49 4.73
C GLY A 28 -2.28 3.38 3.95
N THR A 29 -1.87 4.03 2.85
CA THR A 29 -2.76 4.78 1.94
C THR A 29 -3.50 3.90 0.93
N GLY A 30 -3.23 2.58 0.89
CA GLY A 30 -3.93 1.64 0.00
C GLY A 30 -3.20 1.31 -1.31
N LYS A 31 -1.92 1.62 -1.44
CA LYS A 31 -1.13 1.35 -2.67
C LYS A 31 -1.15 -0.13 -3.07
N THR A 32 -0.84 -1.01 -2.14
CA THR A 32 -0.85 -2.46 -2.38
C THR A 32 -2.25 -2.97 -2.68
N LEU A 33 -3.27 -2.45 -1.96
CA LEU A 33 -4.67 -2.78 -2.21
C LEU A 33 -5.10 -2.36 -3.63
N ALA A 34 -4.66 -1.21 -4.12
CA ALA A 34 -4.96 -0.77 -5.48
C ALA A 34 -4.38 -1.73 -6.53
N ALA A 35 -3.18 -2.26 -6.30
CA ALA A 35 -2.60 -3.27 -7.18
C ALA A 35 -3.42 -4.57 -7.18
N GLU A 36 -3.92 -5.00 -6.03
CA GLU A 36 -4.82 -6.17 -5.90
C GLU A 36 -6.14 -5.95 -6.65
N VAL A 37 -6.73 -4.75 -6.53
CA VAL A 37 -7.96 -4.38 -7.26
C VAL A 37 -7.71 -4.39 -8.77
N ILE A 38 -6.61 -3.80 -9.24
CA ILE A 38 -6.24 -3.80 -10.67
C ILE A 38 -6.09 -5.24 -11.17
N ALA A 39 -5.42 -6.11 -10.43
CA ALA A 39 -5.25 -7.50 -10.79
C ALA A 39 -6.60 -8.25 -10.88
N SER A 40 -7.48 -8.01 -9.92
CA SER A 40 -8.82 -8.57 -9.90
C SER A 40 -9.68 -8.11 -11.10
N GLU A 41 -9.66 -6.82 -11.42
CA GLU A 41 -10.39 -6.24 -12.55
C GLU A 41 -9.88 -6.75 -13.91
N LEU A 42 -8.56 -6.95 -14.02
CA LEU A 42 -7.96 -7.49 -15.23
C LEU A 42 -8.02 -9.02 -15.30
N VAL A 43 -8.47 -9.69 -14.23
CA VAL A 43 -8.49 -11.16 -14.09
C VAL A 43 -7.11 -11.77 -14.36
N LEU A 44 -6.08 -11.14 -13.78
CA LEU A 44 -4.69 -11.57 -13.86
C LEU A 44 -4.16 -11.93 -12.47
N ASP A 45 -3.19 -12.84 -12.43
CA ASP A 45 -2.47 -13.15 -11.20
C ASP A 45 -1.57 -11.97 -10.79
N LEU A 46 -1.46 -11.71 -9.48
CA LEU A 46 -0.59 -10.71 -8.92
C LEU A 46 0.60 -11.37 -8.22
N PHE A 47 1.79 -11.15 -8.75
CA PHE A 47 3.04 -11.61 -8.11
C PHE A 47 3.63 -10.45 -7.32
N LYS A 48 3.50 -10.53 -6.00
CA LYS A 48 4.09 -9.56 -5.09
C LYS A 48 5.55 -9.93 -4.80
N ILE A 49 6.43 -8.99 -5.07
CA ILE A 49 7.88 -9.15 -4.98
C ILE A 49 8.40 -8.21 -3.91
N ASP A 50 9.01 -8.78 -2.88
CA ASP A 50 9.74 -8.04 -1.86
C ASP A 50 11.20 -7.88 -2.32
N LEU A 51 11.55 -6.65 -2.66
CA LEU A 51 12.88 -6.32 -3.15
C LEU A 51 13.96 -6.46 -2.08
N SER A 52 13.62 -6.31 -0.81
CA SER A 52 14.56 -6.49 0.29
C SER A 52 15.08 -7.94 0.40
N GLY A 53 14.25 -8.90 0.00
CA GLY A 53 14.61 -10.32 -0.04
C GLY A 53 15.36 -10.76 -1.30
N ILE A 54 15.42 -9.91 -2.33
CA ILE A 54 16.04 -10.24 -3.62
C ILE A 54 17.49 -9.75 -3.68
N VAL A 55 17.77 -8.60 -3.08
CA VAL A 55 19.12 -8.02 -3.03
C VAL A 55 20.00 -8.95 -2.18
N SER A 56 20.86 -9.69 -2.85
CA SER A 56 21.81 -10.61 -2.20
C SER A 56 23.14 -9.90 -1.96
N LYS A 57 23.85 -10.34 -0.90
CA LYS A 57 25.25 -9.93 -0.67
C LYS A 57 26.24 -10.53 -1.69
N TYR A 58 25.79 -11.46 -2.52
CA TYR A 58 26.61 -12.16 -3.49
C TYR A 58 26.35 -11.65 -4.90
N VAL A 59 27.41 -11.27 -5.59
CA VAL A 59 27.37 -10.76 -6.99
C VAL A 59 26.75 -11.81 -7.92
N GLY A 60 25.77 -11.40 -8.72
CA GLY A 60 25.12 -12.26 -9.73
C GLY A 60 23.95 -13.13 -9.22
N GLU A 61 23.69 -13.18 -7.94
CA GLU A 61 22.51 -13.91 -7.42
C GLU A 61 21.22 -13.08 -7.61
N THR A 62 21.30 -11.78 -7.44
CA THR A 62 20.18 -10.86 -7.64
C THR A 62 19.68 -10.95 -9.09
N GLU A 63 20.58 -10.91 -10.07
CA GLU A 63 20.22 -11.02 -11.48
C GLU A 63 19.54 -12.37 -11.79
N LYS A 64 20.06 -13.49 -11.28
CA LYS A 64 19.45 -14.81 -11.48
C LYS A 64 18.07 -14.92 -10.84
N ASN A 65 17.88 -14.34 -9.66
CA ASN A 65 16.58 -14.31 -8.98
C ASN A 65 15.56 -13.48 -9.76
N LEU A 66 15.96 -12.30 -10.25
CA LEU A 66 15.12 -11.46 -11.09
C LEU A 66 14.75 -12.17 -12.40
N GLU A 67 15.72 -12.77 -13.09
CA GLU A 67 15.48 -13.54 -14.34
C GLU A 67 14.43 -14.63 -14.14
N ARG A 68 14.53 -15.37 -13.03
CA ARG A 68 13.56 -16.41 -12.69
C ARG A 68 12.16 -15.84 -12.44
N ILE A 69 12.07 -14.72 -11.70
CA ILE A 69 10.80 -14.08 -11.38
C ILE A 69 10.12 -13.58 -12.65
N PHE A 70 10.84 -12.83 -13.49
CA PHE A 70 10.31 -12.32 -14.75
C PHE A 70 9.94 -13.44 -15.72
N GLY A 71 10.72 -14.52 -15.77
CA GLY A 71 10.40 -15.73 -16.53
C GLY A 71 9.09 -16.38 -16.10
N GLN A 72 8.92 -16.61 -14.81
CA GLN A 72 7.68 -17.18 -14.26
C GLN A 72 6.47 -16.27 -14.50
N ALA A 73 6.61 -14.97 -14.29
CA ALA A 73 5.55 -14.00 -14.51
C ALA A 73 5.12 -13.94 -15.99
N ARG A 74 6.08 -14.02 -16.92
CA ARG A 74 5.80 -14.05 -18.37
C ARG A 74 4.98 -15.30 -18.75
N HIS A 75 5.34 -16.47 -18.21
CA HIS A 75 4.59 -17.70 -18.46
C HIS A 75 3.17 -17.66 -17.89
N ALA A 76 3.00 -17.04 -16.72
CA ALA A 76 1.70 -16.89 -16.07
C ALA A 76 0.86 -15.72 -16.61
N ASN A 77 1.43 -14.84 -17.43
CA ASN A 77 0.82 -13.58 -17.84
C ASN A 77 0.35 -12.75 -16.62
N ALA A 78 1.20 -12.66 -15.60
CA ALA A 78 0.88 -12.07 -14.32
C ALA A 78 1.20 -10.57 -14.27
N ILE A 79 0.63 -9.87 -13.29
CA ILE A 79 1.06 -8.54 -12.90
C ILE A 79 2.21 -8.68 -11.89
N LEU A 80 3.29 -7.93 -12.10
CA LEU A 80 4.39 -7.83 -11.15
C LEU A 80 4.19 -6.62 -10.25
N LEU A 81 4.13 -6.83 -8.93
CA LEU A 81 4.08 -5.76 -7.93
C LEU A 81 5.39 -5.73 -7.16
N PHE A 82 6.17 -4.69 -7.38
CA PHE A 82 7.35 -4.36 -6.55
C PHE A 82 6.92 -3.41 -5.44
N ASP A 83 6.74 -3.94 -4.24
CA ASP A 83 6.34 -3.15 -3.08
C ASP A 83 7.57 -2.53 -2.40
N GLU A 84 7.43 -1.30 -1.90
CA GLU A 84 8.53 -0.54 -1.27
C GLU A 84 9.77 -0.40 -2.14
N ALA A 85 9.59 -0.09 -3.42
CA ALA A 85 10.66 0.05 -4.39
C ALA A 85 11.68 1.17 -4.06
N ASP A 86 11.34 2.05 -3.12
CA ASP A 86 12.26 3.07 -2.58
C ASP A 86 13.52 2.48 -1.92
N ALA A 87 13.48 1.25 -1.47
CA ALA A 87 14.67 0.56 -0.96
C ALA A 87 15.78 0.44 -2.04
N LEU A 88 15.39 0.35 -3.32
CA LEU A 88 16.32 0.31 -4.46
C LEU A 88 16.67 1.69 -5.01
N PHE A 89 15.73 2.64 -4.92
CA PHE A 89 15.87 3.96 -5.56
C PHE A 89 16.30 5.06 -4.59
N GLY A 90 16.69 4.70 -3.35
CA GLY A 90 17.25 5.64 -2.38
C GLY A 90 18.38 6.45 -3.01
N LYS A 91 18.51 7.73 -2.59
CA LYS A 91 19.49 8.68 -3.15
C LYS A 91 20.81 7.98 -3.42
N ARG A 92 21.27 8.07 -4.65
CA ARG A 92 22.67 7.83 -4.99
C ARG A 92 23.49 8.68 -4.03
N SER A 93 23.97 8.05 -2.94
CA SER A 93 24.92 8.73 -2.08
C SER A 93 26.18 8.95 -2.95
N GLU A 94 26.71 10.15 -2.94
CA GLU A 94 27.97 10.48 -3.63
C GLU A 94 29.19 9.77 -2.98
N THR A 95 28.91 8.79 -2.11
CA THR A 95 29.94 8.00 -1.43
C THR A 95 30.58 7.04 -2.42
N LYS A 96 31.90 7.16 -2.51
CA LYS A 96 32.80 6.48 -3.48
C LYS A 96 33.05 4.99 -3.16
N ASP A 97 32.21 4.33 -2.40
CA ASP A 97 32.44 2.96 -1.97
C ASP A 97 31.98 1.92 -3.02
N ALA A 98 32.73 0.82 -3.10
CA ALA A 98 32.46 -0.27 -4.03
C ALA A 98 31.04 -0.83 -3.89
N HIS A 99 30.46 -0.79 -2.70
CA HIS A 99 29.09 -1.26 -2.40
C HIS A 99 28.02 -0.46 -3.17
N ASP A 100 28.19 0.84 -3.33
CA ASP A 100 27.26 1.72 -4.06
C ASP A 100 27.28 1.48 -5.57
N ARG A 101 28.41 1.01 -6.11
CA ARG A 101 28.51 0.65 -7.53
C ARG A 101 27.72 -0.61 -7.87
N TYR A 102 27.75 -1.61 -7.00
CA TYR A 102 26.99 -2.87 -7.19
C TYR A 102 25.49 -2.62 -7.10
N ALA A 103 25.02 -1.84 -6.12
CA ALA A 103 23.62 -1.47 -6.01
C ALA A 103 23.10 -0.75 -7.27
N ASN A 104 23.91 0.14 -7.87
CA ASN A 104 23.54 0.82 -9.12
C ASN A 104 23.44 -0.15 -10.32
N ILE A 105 24.25 -1.20 -10.36
CA ILE A 105 24.20 -2.21 -11.43
C ILE A 105 22.93 -3.04 -11.29
N GLU A 106 22.58 -3.48 -10.09
CA GLU A 106 21.37 -4.26 -9.81
C GLU A 106 20.10 -3.47 -10.14
N ILE A 107 20.06 -2.19 -9.79
CA ILE A 107 18.97 -1.28 -10.15
C ILE A 107 18.84 -1.15 -11.67
N SER A 108 19.97 -0.96 -12.35
CA SER A 108 19.97 -0.83 -13.82
C SER A 108 19.48 -2.11 -14.50
N TYR A 109 19.86 -3.27 -13.96
CA TYR A 109 19.40 -4.56 -14.45
C TYR A 109 17.89 -4.77 -14.21
N LEU A 110 17.39 -4.42 -13.02
CA LEU A 110 15.95 -4.45 -12.75
C LEU A 110 15.17 -3.57 -13.73
N LEU A 111 15.63 -2.34 -13.96
CA LEU A 111 15.00 -1.42 -14.90
C LEU A 111 14.95 -1.98 -16.31
N GLN A 112 16.05 -2.58 -16.75
CA GLN A 112 16.09 -3.24 -18.05
C GLN A 112 15.06 -4.39 -18.12
N LYS A 113 14.94 -5.22 -17.08
CA LYS A 113 13.97 -6.31 -17.04
C LYS A 113 12.53 -5.83 -16.99
N VAL A 114 12.27 -4.71 -16.32
CA VAL A 114 10.95 -4.06 -16.30
C VAL A 114 10.59 -3.60 -17.72
N GLU A 115 11.51 -2.95 -18.45
CA GLU A 115 11.29 -2.51 -19.85
C GLU A 115 11.08 -3.69 -20.83
N GLU A 116 11.77 -4.81 -20.60
CA GLU A 116 11.67 -6.03 -21.43
C GLU A 116 10.39 -6.86 -21.13
N TYR A 117 9.69 -6.55 -20.06
CA TYR A 117 8.51 -7.31 -19.64
C TYR A 117 7.27 -6.87 -20.42
N ASP A 118 6.62 -7.79 -21.10
CA ASP A 118 5.41 -7.51 -21.89
C ASP A 118 4.11 -7.41 -21.07
N GLY A 119 4.17 -7.69 -19.78
CA GLY A 119 3.03 -7.60 -18.85
C GLY A 119 2.95 -6.25 -18.14
N VAL A 120 2.08 -6.18 -17.14
CA VAL A 120 1.91 -5.00 -16.28
C VAL A 120 2.88 -5.08 -15.10
N VAL A 121 3.62 -4.00 -14.88
CA VAL A 121 4.49 -3.82 -13.72
C VAL A 121 3.97 -2.67 -12.88
N ILE A 122 3.80 -2.91 -11.59
CA ILE A 122 3.38 -1.90 -10.61
C ILE A 122 4.51 -1.73 -9.59
N LEU A 123 4.97 -0.49 -9.43
CA LEU A 123 5.98 -0.13 -8.46
C LEU A 123 5.32 0.74 -7.38
N THR A 124 5.47 0.40 -6.12
CA THR A 124 5.01 1.26 -5.03
C THR A 124 6.20 1.90 -4.32
N SER A 125 6.07 3.16 -3.93
CA SER A 125 7.11 3.89 -3.19
C SER A 125 6.48 4.76 -2.11
N ASN A 126 7.18 4.93 -1.00
CA ASN A 126 6.82 5.83 0.10
C ASN A 126 7.59 7.16 0.04
N LEU A 127 8.55 7.32 -0.86
CA LEU A 127 9.45 8.45 -0.95
C LEU A 127 9.20 9.28 -2.21
N GLN A 128 8.67 10.49 -2.04
CA GLN A 128 8.42 11.43 -3.15
C GLN A 128 9.69 11.99 -3.78
N GLN A 129 10.78 12.12 -3.01
CA GLN A 129 11.93 12.95 -3.39
C GLN A 129 13.14 12.18 -3.92
N ASN A 130 13.12 10.85 -3.89
CA ASN A 130 14.30 10.04 -4.13
C ASN A 130 14.27 9.21 -5.43
N LEU A 131 13.19 9.28 -6.21
CA LEU A 131 13.17 8.62 -7.51
C LEU A 131 13.97 9.46 -8.51
N ASP A 132 14.98 8.85 -9.12
CA ASP A 132 15.78 9.45 -10.18
C ASP A 132 14.86 9.91 -11.33
N GLU A 133 15.08 11.13 -11.82
CA GLU A 133 14.30 11.69 -12.93
C GLU A 133 14.40 10.84 -14.20
N ALA A 134 15.54 10.21 -14.41
CA ALA A 134 15.76 9.28 -15.51
C ALA A 134 14.89 8.02 -15.40
N PHE A 135 14.58 7.59 -14.18
CA PHE A 135 13.64 6.50 -13.92
C PHE A 135 12.19 6.92 -14.17
N LEU A 136 11.78 8.09 -13.68
CA LEU A 136 10.42 8.59 -13.87
C LEU A 136 10.03 8.75 -15.34
N ARG A 137 10.99 9.08 -16.21
CA ARG A 137 10.76 9.22 -17.65
C ARG A 137 10.45 7.89 -18.36
N ARG A 138 10.76 6.77 -17.73
CA ARG A 138 10.50 5.42 -18.24
C ARG A 138 9.14 4.87 -17.84
N LEU A 139 8.51 5.48 -16.83
CA LEU A 139 7.19 5.06 -16.35
C LEU A 139 6.08 5.64 -17.22
N HIS A 140 5.17 4.80 -17.68
CA HIS A 140 4.01 5.24 -18.46
C HIS A 140 3.00 6.01 -17.62
N PHE A 141 2.81 5.60 -16.35
CA PHE A 141 1.86 6.22 -15.44
C PHE A 141 2.47 6.43 -14.06
N VAL A 142 2.23 7.61 -13.49
CA VAL A 142 2.58 7.94 -12.12
C VAL A 142 1.30 8.33 -11.41
N VAL A 143 0.87 7.52 -10.42
CA VAL A 143 -0.36 7.73 -9.67
C VAL A 143 -0.01 8.13 -8.24
N ALA A 144 -0.52 9.28 -7.80
CA ALA A 144 -0.36 9.75 -6.43
C ALA A 144 -1.51 9.25 -5.54
N PHE A 145 -1.17 8.78 -4.34
CA PHE A 145 -2.12 8.35 -3.32
C PHE A 145 -2.07 9.34 -2.14
N PRO A 146 -2.83 10.44 -2.16
CA PRO A 146 -2.86 11.39 -1.08
C PRO A 146 -3.50 10.80 0.17
N LEU A 147 -3.21 11.40 1.34
CA LEU A 147 -3.99 11.09 2.53
C LEU A 147 -5.48 11.32 2.22
N PRO A 148 -6.36 10.42 2.68
CA PRO A 148 -7.78 10.55 2.41
C PRO A 148 -8.33 11.85 2.99
N ASP A 149 -9.16 12.56 2.21
CA ASP A 149 -9.95 13.67 2.68
C ASP A 149 -11.03 13.20 3.69
N GLU A 150 -11.80 14.10 4.22
CA GLU A 150 -12.80 13.79 5.24
C GLU A 150 -13.86 12.82 4.73
N ILE A 151 -14.34 13.02 3.50
CA ILE A 151 -15.36 12.16 2.88
C ILE A 151 -14.80 10.74 2.65
N ALA A 152 -13.57 10.66 2.15
CA ALA A 152 -12.91 9.36 1.96
C ALA A 152 -12.65 8.67 3.30
N ARG A 153 -12.22 9.41 4.34
CA ARG A 153 -12.03 8.83 5.68
C ARG A 153 -13.33 8.31 6.26
N GLN A 154 -14.44 9.05 6.12
CA GLN A 154 -15.76 8.59 6.57
C GLN A 154 -16.12 7.24 5.93
N ARG A 155 -15.98 7.11 4.59
CA ARG A 155 -16.23 5.86 3.88
C ARG A 155 -15.34 4.71 4.36
N ILE A 156 -14.07 5.01 4.66
CA ILE A 156 -13.14 4.00 5.21
C ILE A 156 -13.58 3.58 6.62
N TRP A 157 -14.02 4.51 7.47
CA TRP A 157 -14.58 4.18 8.78
C TRP A 157 -15.84 3.32 8.66
N GLU A 158 -16.79 3.68 7.79
CA GLU A 158 -18.01 2.90 7.53
C GLU A 158 -17.67 1.46 7.11
N GLN A 159 -16.66 1.28 6.26
CA GLN A 159 -16.22 -0.04 5.81
C GLN A 159 -15.62 -0.88 6.94
N HIS A 160 -14.87 -0.25 7.86
CA HIS A 160 -14.21 -0.95 8.97
C HIS A 160 -15.07 -1.04 10.24
N LEU A 161 -16.16 -0.30 10.29
CA LEU A 161 -17.17 -0.35 11.34
C LEU A 161 -18.54 -0.75 10.74
N PRO A 162 -18.68 -1.99 10.24
CA PRO A 162 -19.90 -2.40 9.56
C PRO A 162 -21.11 -2.35 10.52
N PRO A 163 -22.34 -2.19 9.99
CA PRO A 163 -23.56 -2.13 10.82
C PRO A 163 -23.80 -3.37 11.67
N THR A 164 -23.23 -4.50 11.27
CA THR A 164 -23.32 -5.78 12.01
C THR A 164 -22.45 -5.82 13.26
N LEU A 165 -21.53 -4.89 13.43
CA LEU A 165 -20.70 -4.79 14.63
C LEU A 165 -21.52 -4.20 15.76
N PRO A 166 -21.65 -4.89 16.92
CA PRO A 166 -22.32 -4.34 18.09
C PRO A 166 -21.62 -3.07 18.56
N ARG A 167 -22.36 -1.96 18.65
CA ARG A 167 -21.84 -0.65 19.05
C ARG A 167 -22.71 -0.09 20.15
N ALA A 168 -22.06 0.30 21.25
CA ALA A 168 -22.70 1.02 22.35
C ALA A 168 -22.56 2.52 22.12
N GLY A 169 -23.65 3.27 22.27
CA GLY A 169 -23.64 4.73 22.14
C GLY A 169 -23.48 5.26 20.72
N ASP A 170 -23.19 6.55 20.63
CA ASP A 170 -23.12 7.28 19.37
C ASP A 170 -21.71 7.17 18.75
N VAL A 171 -21.42 6.05 18.11
CA VAL A 171 -20.22 5.91 17.27
C VAL A 171 -20.58 6.30 15.85
N ASP A 172 -20.36 7.58 15.49
CA ASP A 172 -20.61 8.09 14.15
C ASP A 172 -19.29 8.11 13.32
N PRO A 173 -19.20 7.38 12.19
CA PRO A 173 -18.08 7.44 11.27
C PRO A 173 -17.74 8.84 10.76
N ALA A 174 -18.72 9.76 10.64
CA ALA A 174 -18.48 11.12 10.22
C ALA A 174 -17.70 11.91 11.27
N ASP A 175 -18.08 11.81 12.54
CA ASP A 175 -17.35 12.44 13.64
C ASP A 175 -15.93 11.91 13.77
N LEU A 176 -15.74 10.60 13.62
CA LEU A 176 -14.41 9.99 13.63
C LEU A 176 -13.54 10.51 12.49
N ALA A 177 -14.12 10.68 11.29
CA ALA A 177 -13.43 11.21 10.11
C ALA A 177 -13.03 12.67 10.25
N GLN A 178 -13.86 13.49 10.87
CA GLN A 178 -13.57 14.87 11.18
C GLN A 178 -12.49 15.00 12.25
N ARG A 179 -12.64 14.25 13.34
CA ARG A 179 -11.78 14.28 14.52
C ARG A 179 -10.36 13.81 14.23
N TRP A 180 -10.20 12.70 13.47
CA TRP A 180 -8.90 12.08 13.26
C TRP A 180 -8.49 12.02 11.80
N LYS A 181 -7.39 12.73 11.46
CA LYS A 181 -6.80 12.75 10.12
C LYS A 181 -5.84 11.56 9.93
N PHE A 182 -6.42 10.35 9.89
CA PHE A 182 -5.70 9.09 9.70
C PHE A 182 -5.60 8.67 8.23
N SER A 183 -4.58 7.87 7.91
CA SER A 183 -4.55 7.07 6.67
C SER A 183 -5.53 5.89 6.77
N GLY A 184 -5.87 5.29 5.63
CA GLY A 184 -6.75 4.12 5.62
C GLY A 184 -6.23 2.96 6.47
N GLY A 185 -4.91 2.70 6.45
CA GLY A 185 -4.28 1.70 7.29
C GLY A 185 -4.38 2.01 8.78
N SER A 186 -4.22 3.28 9.17
CA SER A 186 -4.38 3.70 10.56
C SER A 186 -5.84 3.56 11.02
N ILE A 187 -6.81 3.92 10.17
CA ILE A 187 -8.24 3.71 10.47
C ILE A 187 -8.53 2.24 10.72
N ARG A 188 -8.05 1.35 9.83
CA ARG A 188 -8.19 -0.10 10.00
C ARG A 188 -7.58 -0.58 11.32
N ASN A 189 -6.38 -0.12 11.66
CA ASN A 189 -5.70 -0.50 12.90
C ASN A 189 -6.48 -0.06 14.15
N VAL A 190 -7.01 1.17 14.13
CA VAL A 190 -7.83 1.69 15.23
C VAL A 190 -9.11 0.89 15.37
N ALA A 191 -9.84 0.67 14.28
CA ALA A 191 -11.08 -0.11 14.28
C ALA A 191 -10.86 -1.53 14.80
N LEU A 192 -9.81 -2.21 14.34
CA LEU A 192 -9.46 -3.55 14.77
C LEU A 192 -9.06 -3.59 16.24
N SER A 193 -8.24 -2.64 16.69
CA SER A 193 -7.82 -2.56 18.10
C SER A 193 -8.99 -2.28 19.02
N ALA A 194 -9.92 -1.40 18.63
CA ALA A 194 -11.13 -1.11 19.37
C ALA A 194 -12.06 -2.34 19.43
N ALA A 195 -12.18 -3.11 18.34
CA ALA A 195 -12.95 -4.34 18.32
C ALA A 195 -12.38 -5.41 19.27
N PHE A 196 -11.06 -5.55 19.35
CA PHE A 196 -10.43 -6.45 20.34
C PHE A 196 -10.68 -6.02 21.78
N LEU A 197 -10.67 -4.72 22.05
CA LEU A 197 -10.98 -4.20 23.39
C LEU A 197 -12.45 -4.45 23.75
N ALA A 198 -13.37 -4.16 22.83
CA ALA A 198 -14.79 -4.42 23.02
C ALA A 198 -15.08 -5.91 23.26
N ALA A 199 -14.45 -6.80 22.51
CA ALA A 199 -14.59 -8.25 22.69
C ALA A 199 -14.07 -8.75 24.05
N ARG A 200 -13.08 -8.06 24.64
CA ARG A 200 -12.57 -8.38 25.97
C ARG A 200 -13.52 -7.95 27.07
N ASP A 201 -14.17 -6.80 26.89
CA ASP A 201 -15.06 -6.22 27.89
C ASP A 201 -16.48 -6.80 27.69
N ASP A 202 -17.48 -6.03 27.26
CA ASP A 202 -18.88 -6.49 27.19
C ASP A 202 -19.34 -6.94 25.77
N GLY A 203 -18.42 -7.03 24.81
CA GLY A 203 -18.71 -7.41 23.43
C GLY A 203 -19.30 -6.29 22.57
N GLU A 204 -19.52 -5.11 23.11
CA GLU A 204 -20.01 -3.93 22.39
C GLU A 204 -18.90 -2.88 22.25
N MET A 205 -18.71 -2.33 21.03
CA MET A 205 -17.74 -1.29 20.80
C MET A 205 -18.25 0.05 21.32
N ALA A 206 -17.65 0.53 22.39
CA ALA A 206 -17.94 1.83 22.98
C ALA A 206 -16.98 2.92 22.46
N PRO A 207 -17.35 4.21 22.52
CA PRO A 207 -16.47 5.33 22.14
C PRO A 207 -15.11 5.30 22.85
N GLU A 208 -15.06 4.84 24.10
CA GLU A 208 -13.83 4.74 24.89
C GLU A 208 -12.81 3.77 24.26
N HIS A 209 -13.27 2.67 23.65
CA HIS A 209 -12.42 1.71 22.95
C HIS A 209 -11.75 2.37 21.74
N LEU A 210 -12.50 3.17 20.97
CA LEU A 210 -11.99 3.91 19.82
C LEU A 210 -11.02 5.02 20.24
N LEU A 211 -11.34 5.77 21.30
CA LEU A 211 -10.46 6.81 21.85
C LEU A 211 -9.12 6.23 22.29
N TRP A 212 -9.14 5.11 23.00
CA TRP A 212 -7.93 4.43 23.46
C TRP A 212 -7.10 3.91 22.29
N ALA A 213 -7.75 3.25 21.32
CA ALA A 213 -7.09 2.71 20.15
C ALA A 213 -6.47 3.83 19.26
N ALA A 214 -7.21 4.95 19.09
CA ALA A 214 -6.74 6.10 18.35
C ALA A 214 -5.53 6.75 19.04
N ARG A 215 -5.56 6.92 20.35
CA ARG A 215 -4.42 7.45 21.13
C ARG A 215 -3.16 6.61 20.94
N ARG A 216 -3.30 5.29 20.97
CA ARG A 216 -2.17 4.37 20.70
C ARG A 216 -1.65 4.48 19.27
N GLU A 217 -2.54 4.62 18.28
CA GLU A 217 -2.10 4.79 16.89
C GLU A 217 -1.34 6.12 16.69
N PHE A 218 -1.79 7.23 17.34
CA PHE A 218 -1.05 8.50 17.33
C PHE A 218 0.34 8.35 17.95
N GLN A 219 0.46 7.68 19.09
CA GLN A 219 1.75 7.41 19.74
C GLN A 219 2.68 6.59 18.85
N LYS A 220 2.17 5.53 18.21
CA LYS A 220 2.90 4.69 17.26
C LYS A 220 3.43 5.51 16.06
N LEU A 221 2.65 6.48 15.59
CA LEU A 221 3.04 7.37 14.50
C LEU A 221 4.00 8.50 14.93
N GLY A 222 4.39 8.56 16.20
CA GLY A 222 5.23 9.63 16.73
C GLY A 222 4.57 11.02 16.70
N LYS A 223 3.25 11.08 16.58
CA LYS A 223 2.50 12.34 16.57
C LYS A 223 2.15 12.78 17.99
N LEU A 224 2.24 14.09 18.22
CA LEU A 224 1.74 14.67 19.47
C LEU A 224 0.24 14.43 19.59
N VAL A 225 -0.17 13.95 20.76
CA VAL A 225 -1.57 13.75 21.09
C VAL A 225 -2.12 15.10 21.54
N ASP A 226 -2.99 15.71 20.74
CA ASP A 226 -3.75 16.88 21.19
C ASP A 226 -4.89 16.38 22.06
N GLU A 227 -4.81 16.67 23.36
CA GLU A 227 -5.81 16.25 24.38
C GLU A 227 -7.23 16.68 24.01
N ARG A 228 -7.40 17.76 23.26
CA ARG A 228 -8.71 18.24 22.79
C ARG A 228 -9.40 17.26 21.83
N GLN A 229 -8.61 16.53 21.05
CA GLN A 229 -9.14 15.51 20.12
C GLN A 229 -9.58 14.22 20.85
N PHE A 230 -9.24 14.10 22.14
CA PHE A 230 -9.52 12.96 22.97
C PHE A 230 -10.44 13.28 24.18
N ALA A 231 -10.87 14.54 24.31
CA ALA A 231 -11.89 14.90 25.29
C ALA A 231 -13.22 14.24 24.89
N SER A 232 -13.83 13.49 25.80
CA SER A 232 -15.17 12.97 25.61
C SER A 232 -16.17 14.12 25.70
N ASP A 233 -17.15 14.20 24.79
CA ASP A 233 -18.24 15.20 24.79
C ASP A 233 -19.17 15.12 26.03
N ARG A 234 -18.82 14.34 27.04
CA ARG A 234 -19.57 14.19 28.30
C ARG A 234 -19.42 15.37 29.26
N ALA A 235 -18.73 16.46 28.87
CA ALA A 235 -18.54 17.61 29.76
C ALA A 235 -19.65 18.67 29.70
N ASP A 236 -20.62 18.57 28.79
CA ASP A 236 -21.67 19.61 28.61
C ASP A 236 -23.09 19.20 29.03
N THR A 237 -23.22 18.27 29.98
CA THR A 237 -24.52 18.04 30.62
C THR A 237 -24.37 18.15 32.14
N ARG A 238 -24.24 19.40 32.61
CA ARG A 238 -24.56 19.81 33.97
C ARG A 238 -25.28 21.14 33.97
#